data_c15eb97106fbc97cb4fb8beb984df101
#
_entry.id   c15eb97106fbc97cb4fb8beb984df101
#
_cell.length_a   1.000
_cell.length_b   1.000
_cell.length_c   1.000
_cell.angle_alpha   90.00
_cell.angle_beta   90.00
_cell.angle_gamma   90.00
#
_symmetry.space_group_name_H-M   'P 1'
#
loop_
_entity.id
_entity.type
_entity.pdbx_description
1 polymer ?
#
loop_
_entity_poly.entity_id
_entity_poly.type
_entity_poly.pdbx_seq_one_letter_code
_entity_poly.pdbx_strand_id
1 'polypeptide(L)'
;MELRIFQKGFNYSQDGPGNRLVYHLQGCNLRCPWCSNPEGLACTGGKAYSAEELLQQILSSRMMFFDGGGVTFTGGEVTLQFEAVKELLTLLKQNGIHTCIETNGCHVRLPELFPLVDHLIMDCKHHDPEIHQAVTGASCALTHQNLRLAIEAGKHPAVRIPLIGGFNASLEDAHHFAALFRDLGLPGNGTLELLAYHEYGKDKYTALSMDYTMTEDAHISPSTVTEFTRIFTDAGIHVIRT
;
A
#
# COMPACT_ATOMS: atom_id res chain seq x y z
N MET A 1 7.93 14.26 17.37
CA MET A 1 8.62 14.21 16.03
C MET A 1 7.73 14.82 14.96
N GLU A 2 8.26 15.14 13.76
CA GLU A 2 7.46 15.73 12.67
C GLU A 2 7.21 14.70 11.58
N LEU A 3 5.98 14.71 11.04
CA LEU A 3 5.59 14.00 9.83
C LEU A 3 5.48 14.98 8.65
N ARG A 4 6.08 14.61 7.52
CA ARG A 4 5.95 15.36 6.27
C ARG A 4 4.88 14.75 5.39
N ILE A 5 3.90 15.58 5.02
CA ILE A 5 2.70 15.19 4.27
C ILE A 5 2.61 16.06 3.03
N PHE A 6 2.47 15.44 1.85
CA PHE A 6 2.31 16.20 0.60
C PHE A 6 0.85 16.33 0.16
N GLN A 7 -0.02 15.41 0.61
CA GLN A 7 -1.44 15.44 0.27
C GLN A 7 -2.28 14.87 1.41
N LYS A 8 -3.52 15.37 1.57
CA LYS A 8 -4.55 14.76 2.41
C LYS A 8 -5.93 14.95 1.81
N GLY A 9 -6.85 14.04 2.09
CA GLY A 9 -8.24 14.11 1.65
C GLY A 9 -9.07 13.01 2.25
N PHE A 10 -10.39 13.08 2.04
CA PHE A 10 -11.29 11.98 2.37
C PHE A 10 -11.43 11.03 1.19
N ASN A 11 -11.46 9.74 1.47
CA ASN A 11 -11.74 8.69 0.50
C ASN A 11 -12.67 7.65 1.12
N TYR A 12 -13.56 7.07 0.31
CA TYR A 12 -14.50 6.04 0.75
C TYR A 12 -14.10 4.70 0.17
N SER A 13 -13.87 3.72 1.04
CA SER A 13 -13.56 2.31 0.78
C SER A 13 -12.27 1.97 0.03
N GLN A 14 -11.62 2.88 -0.67
CA GLN A 14 -10.44 2.57 -1.49
C GLN A 14 -9.13 2.45 -0.66
N ASP A 15 -9.02 3.20 0.43
CA ASP A 15 -7.83 3.21 1.31
C ASP A 15 -8.12 2.53 2.67
N GLY A 16 -8.93 1.50 2.67
CA GLY A 16 -9.40 0.76 3.84
C GLY A 16 -10.91 0.92 4.07
N PRO A 17 -11.48 0.32 5.14
CA PRO A 17 -12.93 0.27 5.36
C PRO A 17 -13.54 1.64 5.67
N GLY A 18 -14.73 1.89 5.12
CA GLY A 18 -15.54 3.07 5.39
C GLY A 18 -14.98 4.38 4.85
N ASN A 19 -15.46 5.50 5.40
CA ASN A 19 -14.99 6.83 5.03
C ASN A 19 -13.73 7.21 5.84
N ARG A 20 -12.65 7.53 5.16
CA ARG A 20 -11.33 7.68 5.77
C ARG A 20 -10.69 9.02 5.43
N LEU A 21 -10.08 9.63 6.44
CA LEU A 21 -9.15 10.73 6.21
C LEU A 21 -7.79 10.15 5.86
N VAL A 22 -7.35 10.34 4.62
CA VAL A 22 -6.12 9.78 4.08
C VAL A 22 -5.02 10.82 4.10
N TYR A 23 -3.87 10.48 4.66
CA TYR A 23 -2.66 11.28 4.66
C TYR A 23 -1.59 10.62 3.81
N HIS A 24 -1.10 11.34 2.79
CA HIS A 24 0.00 10.89 1.93
C HIS A 24 1.33 11.45 2.44
N LEU A 25 2.18 10.56 2.94
CA LEU A 25 3.47 10.89 3.53
C LEU A 25 4.55 11.05 2.47
N GLN A 26 5.45 12.01 2.71
CA GLN A 26 6.58 12.33 1.84
C GLN A 26 7.70 11.30 1.96
N GLY A 27 8.29 10.91 0.85
CA GLY A 27 9.42 9.98 0.73
C GLY A 27 8.99 8.55 0.38
N CYS A 28 9.72 7.92 -0.54
CA CYS A 28 9.56 6.50 -0.88
C CYS A 28 10.93 5.87 -1.13
N ASN A 29 11.09 4.61 -0.71
CA ASN A 29 12.27 3.80 -0.96
C ASN A 29 12.22 3.05 -2.31
N LEU A 30 11.08 3.04 -2.99
CA LEU A 30 10.92 2.46 -4.33
C LEU A 30 10.90 3.55 -5.41
N ARG A 31 11.16 3.13 -6.65
CA ARG A 31 11.12 3.96 -7.86
C ARG A 31 10.29 3.27 -8.95
N CYS A 32 9.07 2.86 -8.58
CA CYS A 32 8.14 2.22 -9.51
C CYS A 32 7.88 3.13 -10.72
N PRO A 33 8.11 2.69 -11.96
CA PRO A 33 7.88 3.52 -13.15
C PRO A 33 6.42 3.95 -13.32
N TRP A 34 5.48 3.18 -12.78
CA TRP A 34 4.03 3.43 -12.79
C TRP A 34 3.50 4.17 -11.57
N CYS A 35 4.35 4.85 -10.80
CA CYS A 35 3.91 5.47 -9.54
C CYS A 35 2.79 6.49 -9.75
N SER A 36 1.68 6.35 -9.02
CA SER A 36 0.54 7.28 -9.08
C SER A 36 0.79 8.59 -8.31
N ASN A 37 1.80 8.60 -7.43
CA ASN A 37 2.12 9.72 -6.55
C ASN A 37 3.61 10.11 -6.63
N PRO A 38 4.12 10.50 -7.82
CA PRO A 38 5.54 10.84 -8.02
C PRO A 38 6.00 12.02 -7.14
N GLU A 39 5.09 12.92 -6.73
CA GLU A 39 5.35 13.99 -5.78
C GLU A 39 5.80 13.49 -4.40
N GLY A 40 5.41 12.25 -4.05
CA GLY A 40 5.81 11.58 -2.82
C GLY A 40 7.15 10.85 -2.88
N LEU A 41 7.83 10.78 -4.04
CA LEU A 41 9.07 10.00 -4.19
C LEU A 41 10.28 10.61 -3.48
N ALA A 42 10.42 11.94 -3.52
CA ALA A 42 11.52 12.65 -2.86
C ALA A 42 11.37 12.58 -1.33
N CYS A 43 12.48 12.41 -0.61
CA CYS A 43 12.48 12.45 0.86
C CYS A 43 12.36 13.89 1.42
N THR A 44 12.42 14.90 0.54
CA THR A 44 12.25 16.32 0.87
C THR A 44 10.96 16.85 0.28
N GLY A 45 10.37 17.87 0.91
CA GLY A 45 9.08 18.43 0.49
C GLY A 45 7.98 18.17 1.50
N GLY A 46 6.74 18.30 1.06
CA GLY A 46 5.58 18.21 1.93
C GLY A 46 5.54 19.27 3.04
N LYS A 47 4.44 19.36 3.74
CA LYS A 47 4.30 20.21 4.93
C LYS A 47 4.58 19.38 6.17
N ALA A 48 5.39 19.91 7.09
CA ALA A 48 5.69 19.28 8.36
C ALA A 48 4.57 19.55 9.37
N TYR A 49 4.26 18.53 10.17
CA TYR A 49 3.30 18.56 11.26
C TYR A 49 3.83 17.74 12.43
N SER A 50 3.59 18.18 13.67
CA SER A 50 3.80 17.32 14.83
C SER A 50 2.72 16.23 14.92
N ALA A 51 2.99 15.17 15.68
CA ALA A 51 2.01 14.11 15.94
C ALA A 51 0.77 14.66 16.64
N GLU A 52 0.93 15.63 17.54
CA GLU A 52 -0.15 16.30 18.26
C GLU A 52 -1.03 17.15 17.33
N GLU A 53 -0.43 17.90 16.40
CA GLU A 53 -1.18 18.69 15.40
C GLU A 53 -2.03 17.79 14.53
N LEU A 54 -1.48 16.66 14.06
CA LEU A 54 -2.23 15.69 13.27
C LEU A 54 -3.32 15.02 14.09
N LEU A 55 -3.05 14.65 15.34
CA LEU A 55 -4.06 14.10 16.24
C LEU A 55 -5.26 15.06 16.35
N GLN A 56 -5.03 16.36 16.57
CA GLN A 56 -6.12 17.33 16.69
C GLN A 56 -6.91 17.46 15.38
N GLN A 57 -6.25 17.45 14.22
CA GLN A 57 -6.93 17.44 12.92
C GLN A 57 -7.81 16.22 12.74
N ILE A 58 -7.29 15.02 13.10
CA ILE A 58 -8.01 13.76 12.98
C ILE A 58 -9.20 13.73 13.94
N LEU A 59 -9.03 14.15 15.19
CA LEU A 59 -10.11 14.21 16.17
C LEU A 59 -11.22 15.18 15.74
N SER A 60 -10.89 16.32 15.16
CA SER A 60 -11.88 17.27 14.62
C SER A 60 -12.69 16.71 13.45
N SER A 61 -12.15 15.70 12.77
CA SER A 61 -12.78 15.00 11.63
C SER A 61 -13.58 13.75 12.04
N ARG A 62 -13.64 13.41 13.34
CA ARG A 62 -14.18 12.13 13.84
C ARG A 62 -15.62 11.87 13.38
N MET A 63 -16.44 12.90 13.25
CA MET A 63 -17.83 12.78 12.78
C MET A 63 -17.95 12.32 11.32
N MET A 64 -16.84 12.40 10.56
CA MET A 64 -16.78 11.93 9.18
C MET A 64 -16.40 10.46 9.06
N PHE A 65 -16.02 9.78 10.17
CA PHE A 65 -15.60 8.39 10.18
C PHE A 65 -16.79 7.45 10.35
N PHE A 66 -17.53 7.19 9.28
CA PHE A 66 -18.67 6.30 9.26
C PHE A 66 -18.34 4.99 8.51
N ASP A 67 -19.18 3.98 8.64
CA ASP A 67 -19.06 2.64 8.05
C ASP A 67 -17.71 1.95 8.40
N GLY A 68 -17.26 2.08 9.65
CA GLY A 68 -15.98 1.53 10.09
C GLY A 68 -14.76 2.34 9.65
N GLY A 69 -14.99 3.59 9.21
CA GLY A 69 -13.95 4.50 8.77
C GLY A 69 -12.99 4.96 9.86
N GLY A 70 -12.05 5.81 9.48
CA GLY A 70 -11.00 6.31 10.38
C GLY A 70 -9.92 7.07 9.63
N VAL A 71 -8.66 6.81 9.94
CA VAL A 71 -7.52 7.45 9.28
C VAL A 71 -6.67 6.42 8.55
N THR A 72 -6.17 6.79 7.38
CA THR A 72 -5.17 6.01 6.63
C THR A 72 -3.90 6.82 6.42
N PHE A 73 -2.77 6.19 6.65
CA PHE A 73 -1.46 6.70 6.26
C PHE A 73 -0.92 5.89 5.09
N THR A 74 -0.61 6.59 4.01
CA THR A 74 -0.11 6.07 2.73
C THR A 74 0.85 7.08 2.11
N GLY A 75 0.99 7.14 0.80
CA GLY A 75 1.67 8.22 0.09
C GLY A 75 2.88 7.76 -0.70
N GLY A 76 4.10 8.12 -0.28
CA GLY A 76 5.33 7.49 -0.72
C GLY A 76 5.47 6.13 -0.06
N GLU A 77 6.17 6.08 1.06
CA GLU A 77 6.23 4.89 1.93
C GLU A 77 6.12 5.33 3.40
N VAL A 78 5.09 4.86 4.06
CA VAL A 78 4.75 5.24 5.43
C VAL A 78 5.88 4.94 6.42
N THR A 79 6.62 3.86 6.20
CA THR A 79 7.70 3.40 7.09
C THR A 79 9.00 4.20 6.98
N LEU A 80 9.14 5.09 6.00
CA LEU A 80 10.31 6.00 5.95
C LEU A 80 10.28 7.05 7.05
N GLN A 81 9.10 7.37 7.58
CA GLN A 81 8.93 8.28 8.71
C GLN A 81 8.57 7.51 10.00
N PHE A 82 9.22 6.35 10.20
CA PHE A 82 8.84 5.30 11.13
C PHE A 82 8.54 5.79 12.55
N GLU A 83 9.45 6.54 13.16
CA GLU A 83 9.29 6.94 14.57
C GLU A 83 8.12 7.91 14.76
N ALA A 84 7.96 8.86 13.84
CA ALA A 84 6.85 9.82 13.88
C ALA A 84 5.50 9.15 13.59
N VAL A 85 5.48 8.20 12.66
CA VAL A 85 4.28 7.36 12.38
C VAL A 85 3.92 6.52 13.61
N LYS A 86 4.90 5.86 14.24
CA LYS A 86 4.68 5.05 15.45
C LYS A 86 4.14 5.88 16.61
N GLU A 87 4.68 7.08 16.81
CA GLU A 87 4.18 8.04 17.81
C GLU A 87 2.73 8.40 17.55
N LEU A 88 2.39 8.81 16.32
CA LEU A 88 1.03 9.20 15.95
C LEU A 88 0.04 8.02 16.06
N LEU A 89 0.40 6.83 15.57
CA LEU A 89 -0.44 5.63 15.68
C LEU A 89 -0.72 5.29 17.15
N THR A 90 0.27 5.47 18.04
CA THR A 90 0.09 5.25 19.48
C THR A 90 -0.94 6.23 20.06
N LEU A 91 -0.86 7.51 19.73
CA LEU A 91 -1.82 8.53 20.15
C LEU A 91 -3.23 8.24 19.60
N LEU A 92 -3.34 7.85 18.33
CA LEU A 92 -4.61 7.51 17.70
C LEU A 92 -5.29 6.32 18.37
N LYS A 93 -4.53 5.26 18.67
CA LYS A 93 -5.03 4.10 19.41
C LYS A 93 -5.55 4.46 20.78
N GLN A 94 -4.82 5.31 21.53
CA GLN A 94 -5.25 5.82 22.85
C GLN A 94 -6.57 6.61 22.78
N ASN A 95 -6.86 7.23 21.63
CA ASN A 95 -8.06 8.02 21.40
C ASN A 95 -9.19 7.23 20.70
N GLY A 96 -9.03 5.92 20.50
CA GLY A 96 -10.03 5.07 19.89
C GLY A 96 -10.35 5.42 18.42
N ILE A 97 -9.35 5.89 17.67
CA ILE A 97 -9.45 6.13 16.23
C ILE A 97 -8.99 4.88 15.49
N HIS A 98 -9.84 4.37 14.60
CA HIS A 98 -9.50 3.25 13.73
C HIS A 98 -8.42 3.65 12.73
N THR A 99 -7.31 2.90 12.70
CA THR A 99 -6.11 3.20 11.93
C THR A 99 -5.89 2.20 10.80
N CYS A 100 -5.46 2.71 9.65
CA CYS A 100 -4.99 1.92 8.51
C CYS A 100 -3.63 2.43 8.08
N ILE A 101 -2.75 1.54 7.67
CA ILE A 101 -1.56 1.88 6.88
C ILE A 101 -1.57 1.12 5.57
N GLU A 102 -1.10 1.79 4.52
CA GLU A 102 -0.78 1.20 3.24
C GLU A 102 0.73 1.31 3.02
N THR A 103 1.40 0.18 2.81
CA THR A 103 2.86 0.09 2.76
C THR A 103 3.33 -0.88 1.68
N ASN A 104 4.51 -0.62 1.11
CA ASN A 104 5.19 -1.57 0.26
C ASN A 104 5.86 -2.72 1.04
N GLY A 105 5.83 -2.68 2.36
CA GLY A 105 6.35 -3.72 3.23
C GLY A 105 7.87 -3.85 3.32
N CYS A 106 8.64 -3.00 2.64
CA CYS A 106 10.10 -3.09 2.59
C CYS A 106 10.79 -2.37 3.77
N HIS A 107 10.38 -2.66 5.02
CA HIS A 107 11.00 -2.09 6.20
C HIS A 107 11.16 -3.12 7.31
N VAL A 108 12.38 -3.29 7.84
CA VAL A 108 12.71 -4.34 8.81
C VAL A 108 11.91 -4.23 10.13
N ARG A 109 11.54 -3.03 10.52
CA ARG A 109 10.78 -2.76 11.76
C ARG A 109 9.26 -2.68 11.56
N LEU A 110 8.73 -2.96 10.37
CA LEU A 110 7.29 -2.92 10.12
C LEU A 110 6.46 -3.72 11.15
N PRO A 111 6.89 -4.91 11.63
CA PRO A 111 6.16 -5.66 12.64
C PRO A 111 5.90 -4.91 13.96
N GLU A 112 6.72 -3.92 14.30
CA GLU A 112 6.50 -3.09 15.50
C GLU A 112 5.24 -2.22 15.40
N LEU A 113 4.74 -1.96 14.18
CA LEU A 113 3.50 -1.20 13.95
C LEU A 113 2.25 -2.08 14.03
N PHE A 114 2.35 -3.40 13.88
CA PHE A 114 1.18 -4.30 13.85
C PHE A 114 0.25 -4.13 15.07
N PRO A 115 0.73 -4.01 16.31
CA PRO A 115 -0.14 -3.78 17.45
C PRO A 115 -0.89 -2.46 17.43
N LEU A 116 -0.44 -1.49 16.64
CA LEU A 116 -0.96 -0.12 16.57
C LEU A 116 -1.91 0.12 15.39
N VAL A 117 -1.99 -0.84 14.46
CA VAL A 117 -2.74 -0.74 13.20
C VAL A 117 -3.94 -1.69 13.25
N ASP A 118 -5.13 -1.18 12.95
CA ASP A 118 -6.36 -1.98 12.90
C ASP A 118 -6.56 -2.64 11.53
N HIS A 119 -6.19 -1.95 10.44
CA HIS A 119 -6.26 -2.48 9.08
C HIS A 119 -4.92 -2.28 8.37
N LEU A 120 -4.37 -3.37 7.80
CA LEU A 120 -3.08 -3.37 7.13
C LEU A 120 -3.25 -3.66 5.65
N ILE A 121 -2.85 -2.72 4.79
CA ILE A 121 -2.77 -2.90 3.35
C ILE A 121 -1.30 -3.03 2.98
N MET A 122 -0.95 -4.09 2.23
CA MET A 122 0.41 -4.35 1.80
C MET A 122 0.49 -4.58 0.29
N ASP A 123 1.29 -3.78 -0.39
CA ASP A 123 1.57 -3.98 -1.81
C ASP A 123 2.58 -5.12 -2.02
N CYS A 124 2.19 -6.15 -2.75
CA CYS A 124 3.08 -7.18 -3.26
C CYS A 124 3.25 -7.02 -4.77
N LYS A 125 4.25 -6.25 -5.18
CA LYS A 125 4.39 -5.81 -6.58
C LYS A 125 5.00 -6.88 -7.50
N HIS A 126 5.77 -7.84 -6.95
CA HIS A 126 6.30 -8.99 -7.69
C HIS A 126 6.53 -10.18 -6.75
N HIS A 127 6.45 -11.39 -7.29
CA HIS A 127 6.79 -12.63 -6.59
C HIS A 127 8.30 -12.90 -6.56
N ASP A 128 9.04 -12.39 -7.56
CA ASP A 128 10.49 -12.56 -7.70
C ASP A 128 11.23 -11.31 -7.19
N PRO A 129 12.13 -11.47 -6.16
CA PRO A 129 12.88 -10.36 -5.58
C PRO A 129 13.90 -9.70 -6.52
N GLU A 130 14.47 -10.43 -7.48
CA GLU A 130 15.46 -9.90 -8.41
C GLU A 130 14.78 -9.04 -9.48
N ILE A 131 13.68 -9.51 -10.06
CA ILE A 131 12.88 -8.73 -11.03
C ILE A 131 12.30 -7.49 -10.33
N HIS A 132 11.77 -7.64 -9.12
CA HIS A 132 11.29 -6.49 -8.34
C HIS A 132 12.38 -5.44 -8.15
N GLN A 133 13.59 -5.87 -7.74
CA GLN A 133 14.72 -4.95 -7.53
C GLN A 133 15.16 -4.27 -8.82
N ALA A 134 15.23 -5.00 -9.94
CA ALA A 134 15.63 -4.43 -11.22
C ALA A 134 14.70 -3.31 -11.70
N VAL A 135 13.40 -3.42 -11.41
CA VAL A 135 12.37 -2.47 -11.91
C VAL A 135 12.07 -1.37 -10.89
N THR A 136 12.02 -1.69 -9.60
CA THR A 136 11.58 -0.72 -8.56
C THR A 136 12.74 -0.14 -7.73
N GLY A 137 13.93 -0.68 -7.86
CA GLY A 137 15.14 -0.23 -7.16
C GLY A 137 15.40 -0.90 -5.80
N ALA A 138 14.48 -1.76 -5.31
CA ALA A 138 14.68 -2.52 -4.07
C ALA A 138 14.09 -3.93 -4.17
N SER A 139 14.64 -4.89 -3.40
CA SER A 139 14.12 -6.25 -3.32
C SER A 139 12.81 -6.33 -2.54
N CYS A 140 11.86 -7.18 -2.97
CA CYS A 140 10.62 -7.47 -2.22
C CYS A 140 10.79 -8.58 -1.17
N ALA A 141 11.99 -9.08 -0.91
CA ALA A 141 12.20 -10.15 0.08
C ALA A 141 11.69 -9.76 1.48
N LEU A 142 11.91 -8.50 1.90
CA LEU A 142 11.36 -7.99 3.16
C LEU A 142 9.83 -7.87 3.13
N THR A 143 9.24 -7.50 1.99
CA THR A 143 7.78 -7.48 1.82
C THR A 143 7.19 -8.86 2.07
N HIS A 144 7.76 -9.91 1.46
CA HIS A 144 7.31 -11.28 1.65
C HIS A 144 7.47 -11.74 3.10
N GLN A 145 8.61 -11.43 3.73
CA GLN A 145 8.86 -11.74 5.14
C GLN A 145 7.85 -11.03 6.05
N ASN A 146 7.62 -9.73 5.86
CA ASN A 146 6.69 -8.94 6.66
C ASN A 146 5.23 -9.36 6.44
N LEU A 147 4.87 -9.81 5.22
CA LEU A 147 3.56 -10.37 4.95
C LEU A 147 3.34 -11.67 5.74
N ARG A 148 4.33 -12.57 5.78
CA ARG A 148 4.29 -13.77 6.63
C ARG A 148 4.10 -13.39 8.10
N LEU A 149 4.90 -12.46 8.62
CA LEU A 149 4.81 -12.01 10.01
C LEU A 149 3.47 -11.35 10.33
N ALA A 150 2.88 -10.61 9.39
CA ALA A 150 1.54 -10.02 9.56
C ALA A 150 0.46 -11.11 9.65
N ILE A 151 0.53 -12.14 8.82
CA ILE A 151 -0.38 -13.29 8.86
C ILE A 151 -0.23 -14.04 10.19
N GLU A 152 1.00 -14.36 10.60
CA GLU A 152 1.29 -15.04 11.88
C GLU A 152 0.82 -14.23 13.09
N ALA A 153 0.86 -12.89 13.00
CA ALA A 153 0.34 -12.00 14.03
C ALA A 153 -1.19 -11.82 13.98
N GLY A 154 -1.91 -12.51 13.09
CA GLY A 154 -3.36 -12.45 12.94
C GLY A 154 -3.88 -11.09 12.42
N LYS A 155 -3.07 -10.39 11.62
CA LYS A 155 -3.46 -9.06 11.08
C LYS A 155 -4.45 -9.10 9.92
N HIS A 156 -4.63 -10.26 9.28
CA HIS A 156 -5.49 -10.42 8.11
C HIS A 156 -5.24 -9.34 7.04
N PRO A 157 -4.01 -9.23 6.51
CA PRO A 157 -3.65 -8.14 5.61
C PRO A 157 -4.49 -8.16 4.32
N ALA A 158 -4.84 -6.96 3.84
CA ALA A 158 -5.31 -6.77 2.48
C ALA A 158 -4.09 -6.61 1.56
N VAL A 159 -3.77 -7.65 0.79
CA VAL A 159 -2.64 -7.62 -0.15
C VAL A 159 -3.08 -7.00 -1.46
N ARG A 160 -2.27 -6.10 -2.03
CA ARG A 160 -2.53 -5.50 -3.34
C ARG A 160 -1.47 -5.89 -4.35
N ILE A 161 -1.89 -6.28 -5.54
CA ILE A 161 -1.01 -6.46 -6.69
C ILE A 161 -1.39 -5.42 -7.75
N PRO A 162 -0.55 -4.40 -7.99
CA PRO A 162 -0.66 -3.61 -9.22
C PRO A 162 -0.25 -4.49 -10.39
N LEU A 163 -1.19 -4.84 -11.26
CA LEU A 163 -0.96 -5.66 -12.45
C LEU A 163 -0.47 -4.78 -13.60
N ILE A 164 0.78 -4.95 -13.98
CA ILE A 164 1.48 -4.15 -14.99
C ILE A 164 1.92 -5.06 -16.14
N GLY A 165 1.45 -4.78 -17.35
CA GLY A 165 1.88 -5.49 -18.55
C GLY A 165 3.39 -5.41 -18.73
N GLY A 166 4.01 -6.53 -19.13
CA GLY A 166 5.47 -6.63 -19.28
C GLY A 166 6.28 -6.72 -17.98
N PHE A 167 5.60 -6.67 -16.80
CA PHE A 167 6.29 -6.76 -15.51
C PHE A 167 5.84 -7.97 -14.69
N ASN A 168 4.52 -8.09 -14.40
CA ASN A 168 4.00 -9.11 -13.48
C ASN A 168 2.62 -9.65 -13.88
N ALA A 169 2.21 -9.46 -15.13
CA ALA A 169 0.84 -9.76 -15.57
C ALA A 169 0.75 -10.96 -16.53
N SER A 170 1.78 -11.81 -16.59
CA SER A 170 1.70 -13.10 -17.34
C SER A 170 0.94 -14.16 -16.53
N LEU A 171 0.42 -15.19 -17.20
CA LEU A 171 -0.20 -16.33 -16.49
C LEU A 171 0.80 -17.10 -15.63
N GLU A 172 2.07 -17.11 -16.03
CA GLU A 172 3.15 -17.70 -15.23
C GLU A 172 3.33 -16.92 -13.93
N ASP A 173 3.32 -15.57 -13.98
CA ASP A 173 3.35 -14.72 -12.78
C ASP A 173 2.15 -15.02 -11.87
N ALA A 174 0.94 -15.20 -12.42
CA ALA A 174 -0.24 -15.52 -11.61
C ALA A 174 -0.05 -16.81 -10.82
N HIS A 175 0.51 -17.86 -11.44
CA HIS A 175 0.80 -19.12 -10.75
C HIS A 175 1.91 -18.98 -9.70
N HIS A 176 2.95 -18.22 -9.98
CA HIS A 176 4.02 -17.95 -9.01
C HIS A 176 3.52 -17.14 -7.81
N PHE A 177 2.71 -16.10 -8.01
CA PHE A 177 2.06 -15.39 -6.92
C PHE A 177 1.14 -16.29 -6.10
N ALA A 178 0.34 -17.15 -6.76
CA ALA A 178 -0.54 -18.06 -6.05
C ALA A 178 0.25 -19.06 -5.18
N ALA A 179 1.37 -19.58 -5.70
CA ALA A 179 2.27 -20.45 -4.94
C ALA A 179 2.91 -19.70 -3.74
N LEU A 180 3.42 -18.48 -3.98
CA LEU A 180 3.97 -17.61 -2.93
C LEU A 180 2.95 -17.36 -1.82
N PHE A 181 1.73 -16.93 -2.15
CA PHE A 181 0.73 -16.59 -1.13
C PHE A 181 0.24 -17.81 -0.34
N ARG A 182 0.20 -18.98 -0.97
CA ARG A 182 -0.06 -20.24 -0.24
C ARG A 182 1.05 -20.56 0.74
N ASP A 183 2.32 -20.42 0.33
CA ASP A 183 3.47 -20.62 1.19
C ASP A 183 3.52 -19.63 2.35
N LEU A 184 3.13 -18.39 2.11
CA LEU A 184 3.02 -17.36 3.16
C LEU A 184 1.81 -17.57 4.09
N GLY A 185 0.85 -18.43 3.74
CA GLY A 185 -0.32 -18.72 4.56
C GLY A 185 -1.48 -17.72 4.38
N LEU A 186 -1.54 -17.00 3.25
CA LEU A 186 -2.59 -16.00 2.99
C LEU A 186 -4.01 -16.60 2.89
N PRO A 187 -4.25 -17.83 2.32
CA PRO A 187 -5.58 -18.42 2.27
C PRO A 187 -6.23 -18.48 3.65
N GLY A 188 -7.43 -17.87 3.78
CA GLY A 188 -8.18 -17.79 5.04
C GLY A 188 -7.64 -16.76 6.06
N ASN A 189 -6.50 -16.14 5.82
CA ASN A 189 -5.84 -15.22 6.74
C ASN A 189 -5.63 -13.80 6.17
N GLY A 190 -6.22 -13.50 5.02
CA GLY A 190 -6.16 -12.19 4.41
C GLY A 190 -6.97 -12.14 3.12
N THR A 191 -6.91 -11.01 2.44
CA THR A 191 -7.58 -10.77 1.15
C THR A 191 -6.58 -10.32 0.11
N LEU A 192 -6.94 -10.48 -1.17
CA LEU A 192 -6.15 -10.03 -2.30
C LEU A 192 -6.96 -9.08 -3.18
N GLU A 193 -6.39 -7.96 -3.55
CA GLU A 193 -6.95 -7.02 -4.52
C GLU A 193 -6.01 -6.88 -5.72
N LEU A 194 -6.60 -6.97 -6.93
CA LEU A 194 -5.88 -6.80 -8.19
C LEU A 194 -6.16 -5.40 -8.73
N LEU A 195 -5.12 -4.59 -8.84
CA LEU A 195 -5.21 -3.22 -9.35
C LEU A 195 -4.68 -3.19 -10.78
N ALA A 196 -5.57 -3.11 -11.77
CA ALA A 196 -5.16 -2.95 -13.16
C ALA A 196 -4.37 -1.65 -13.35
N TYR A 197 -3.29 -1.70 -14.14
CA TYR A 197 -2.51 -0.51 -14.48
C TYR A 197 -3.39 0.62 -14.99
N HIS A 198 -3.07 1.84 -14.55
CA HIS A 198 -3.72 3.08 -14.96
C HIS A 198 -2.70 4.24 -15.02
N GLU A 199 -3.01 5.27 -15.75
CA GLU A 199 -2.14 6.43 -15.98
C GLU A 199 -2.42 7.65 -15.07
N TYR A 200 -3.01 7.46 -13.87
CA TYR A 200 -3.38 8.57 -12.98
C TYR A 200 -2.20 9.44 -12.53
N GLY A 201 -0.97 8.88 -12.55
CA GLY A 201 0.25 9.63 -12.24
C GLY A 201 0.81 10.44 -13.42
N LYS A 202 0.45 10.13 -14.66
CA LYS A 202 1.11 10.66 -15.87
C LYS A 202 1.21 12.19 -15.93
N ASP A 203 0.11 12.88 -15.66
CA ASP A 203 0.09 14.35 -15.67
C ASP A 203 0.92 14.94 -14.53
N LYS A 204 1.04 14.23 -13.41
CA LYS A 204 1.86 14.65 -12.27
C LYS A 204 3.35 14.56 -12.60
N TYR A 205 3.79 13.54 -13.36
CA TYR A 205 5.17 13.46 -13.86
C TYR A 205 5.50 14.68 -14.72
N THR A 206 4.61 15.03 -15.65
CA THR A 206 4.77 16.24 -16.49
C THR A 206 4.89 17.50 -15.65
N ALA A 207 4.00 17.69 -14.65
CA ALA A 207 4.02 18.84 -13.75
C ALA A 207 5.30 18.93 -12.90
N LEU A 208 5.93 17.80 -12.60
CA LEU A 208 7.18 17.71 -11.85
C LEU A 208 8.43 17.75 -12.75
N SER A 209 8.27 17.90 -14.07
CA SER A 209 9.36 17.81 -15.05
C SER A 209 10.13 16.49 -14.97
N MET A 210 9.40 15.39 -14.71
CA MET A 210 9.91 14.03 -14.66
C MET A 210 9.48 13.27 -15.91
N ASP A 211 10.30 12.33 -16.37
CA ASP A 211 9.97 11.46 -17.50
C ASP A 211 8.99 10.36 -17.04
N TYR A 212 7.86 10.21 -17.75
CA TYR A 212 6.95 9.07 -17.60
C TYR A 212 7.30 8.02 -18.65
N THR A 213 7.90 6.92 -18.19
CA THR A 213 8.48 5.90 -19.08
C THR A 213 7.54 4.74 -19.43
N MET A 214 6.32 4.74 -18.87
CA MET A 214 5.34 3.69 -19.17
C MET A 214 4.74 3.87 -20.56
N THR A 215 4.51 2.74 -21.24
CA THR A 215 3.93 2.67 -22.58
C THR A 215 2.56 1.98 -22.55
N GLU A 216 1.88 1.95 -23.69
CA GLU A 216 0.59 1.25 -23.85
C GLU A 216 0.67 -0.25 -23.50
N ASP A 217 1.83 -0.88 -23.62
CA ASP A 217 2.04 -2.29 -23.27
C ASP A 217 1.89 -2.58 -21.78
N ALA A 218 1.91 -1.53 -20.93
CA ALA A 218 1.65 -1.67 -19.49
C ALA A 218 0.17 -1.96 -19.18
N HIS A 219 -0.74 -1.63 -20.09
CA HIS A 219 -2.16 -1.94 -19.95
C HIS A 219 -2.41 -3.44 -20.06
N ILE A 220 -3.33 -3.92 -19.24
CA ILE A 220 -3.76 -5.32 -19.24
C ILE A 220 -5.21 -5.44 -19.69
N SER A 221 -5.55 -6.57 -20.29
CA SER A 221 -6.93 -6.83 -20.69
C SER A 221 -7.82 -7.21 -19.49
N PRO A 222 -9.13 -6.95 -19.55
CA PRO A 222 -10.06 -7.47 -18.55
C PRO A 222 -10.04 -9.00 -18.41
N SER A 223 -9.72 -9.73 -19.49
CA SER A 223 -9.55 -11.19 -19.46
C SER A 223 -8.34 -11.60 -18.61
N THR A 224 -7.24 -10.85 -18.64
CA THR A 224 -6.09 -11.08 -17.76
C THR A 224 -6.49 -11.01 -16.28
N VAL A 225 -7.22 -9.96 -15.88
CA VAL A 225 -7.71 -9.83 -14.50
C VAL A 225 -8.62 -10.99 -14.11
N THR A 226 -9.48 -11.44 -15.05
CA THR A 226 -10.38 -12.58 -14.83
C THR A 226 -9.60 -13.87 -14.61
N GLU A 227 -8.57 -14.14 -15.42
CA GLU A 227 -7.74 -15.35 -15.28
C GLU A 227 -6.92 -15.32 -13.96
N PHE A 228 -6.34 -14.17 -13.61
CA PHE A 228 -5.66 -14.00 -12.31
C PHE A 228 -6.62 -14.28 -11.15
N THR A 229 -7.83 -13.70 -11.21
CA THR A 229 -8.86 -13.92 -10.19
C THR A 229 -9.21 -15.41 -10.07
N ARG A 230 -9.35 -16.10 -11.19
CA ARG A 230 -9.64 -17.54 -11.21
C ARG A 230 -8.51 -18.34 -10.56
N ILE A 231 -7.26 -18.11 -10.98
CA ILE A 231 -6.07 -18.81 -10.45
C ILE A 231 -5.95 -18.62 -8.92
N PHE A 232 -6.14 -17.41 -8.44
CA PHE A 232 -6.08 -17.13 -7.02
C PHE A 232 -7.23 -17.77 -6.24
N THR A 233 -8.46 -17.73 -6.78
CA THR A 233 -9.63 -18.37 -6.17
C THR A 233 -9.45 -19.89 -6.11
N ASP A 234 -8.97 -20.51 -7.18
CA ASP A 234 -8.63 -21.94 -7.23
C ASP A 234 -7.53 -22.31 -6.20
N ALA A 235 -6.65 -21.38 -5.88
CA ALA A 235 -5.64 -21.53 -4.84
C ALA A 235 -6.16 -21.28 -3.40
N GLY A 236 -7.46 -20.99 -3.24
CA GLY A 236 -8.11 -20.72 -1.94
C GLY A 236 -7.90 -19.29 -1.42
N ILE A 237 -7.44 -18.37 -2.26
CA ILE A 237 -7.20 -16.96 -1.89
C ILE A 237 -8.47 -16.16 -2.15
N HIS A 238 -8.90 -15.39 -1.14
CA HIS A 238 -10.08 -14.53 -1.25
C HIS A 238 -9.74 -13.25 -2.02
N VAL A 239 -10.18 -13.16 -3.28
CA VAL A 239 -10.00 -11.96 -4.12
C VAL A 239 -11.18 -11.01 -3.90
N ILE A 240 -10.87 -9.76 -3.57
CA ILE A 240 -11.85 -8.67 -3.38
C ILE A 240 -11.73 -7.62 -4.50
N ARG A 241 -12.76 -6.78 -4.61
CA ARG A 241 -12.76 -5.56 -5.42
C ARG A 241 -13.23 -4.41 -4.54
N THR A 242 -12.51 -3.30 -4.56
CA THR A 242 -12.89 -2.05 -3.89
C THR A 242 -13.29 -0.97 -4.91
#